data_5b01a84b1f596d47546155eb30cf8699
#
_entry.id   5b01a84b1f596d47546155eb30cf8699
#
_cell.length_a   1.000
_cell.length_b   1.000
_cell.length_c   1.000
_cell.angle_alpha   90.00
_cell.angle_beta   90.00
_cell.angle_gamma   90.00
#
_symmetry.space_group_name_H-M   'P 1'
#
loop_
_entity.id
_entity.type
_entity.pdbx_description
1 polymer ?
#
loop_
_entity_poly.entity_id
_entity_poly.type
_entity_poly.pdbx_seq_one_letter_code
_entity_poly.pdbx_strand_id
1 'polypeptide(L)'
;LLPKYQIIHQVGNTNLDTVEKLASVIIKDSPYKDRYRVFGYLNDLSLRMSSGISRLVISRAGSTIFEIAAWGLPSIIIPITDSSGDHQRKNAFNYARFGACTVVEENNLSPHVLISEIKKIMETAVLEDKMRKGAKNFYHPDAARTIAKGIISIALEHESR
;
A
#
# COMPACT_ATOMS: atom_id res chain seq x y z
N LEU A 1 -9.18 -16.32 -3.70
CA LEU A 1 -8.84 -15.12 -4.49
C LEU A 1 -8.35 -15.48 -5.90
N LEU A 2 -7.43 -16.43 -6.05
CA LEU A 2 -6.79 -16.77 -7.33
C LEU A 2 -7.73 -17.11 -8.50
N PRO A 3 -8.94 -17.69 -8.30
CA PRO A 3 -9.87 -17.85 -9.42
C PRO A 3 -10.31 -16.55 -10.10
N LYS A 4 -10.29 -15.42 -9.35
CA LYS A 4 -10.73 -14.11 -9.86
C LYS A 4 -9.60 -13.11 -10.10
N TYR A 5 -8.50 -13.18 -9.33
CA TYR A 5 -7.47 -12.15 -9.28
C TYR A 5 -6.07 -12.71 -9.51
N GLN A 6 -5.21 -11.89 -10.06
CA GLN A 6 -3.76 -12.09 -10.02
C GLN A 6 -3.18 -11.36 -8.81
N ILE A 7 -2.17 -11.94 -8.19
CA ILE A 7 -1.52 -11.38 -6.99
C ILE A 7 -0.02 -11.25 -7.26
N ILE A 8 0.49 -10.04 -7.13
CA ILE A 8 1.91 -9.73 -7.08
C ILE A 8 2.25 -9.50 -5.61
N HIS A 9 3.14 -10.32 -5.05
CA HIS A 9 3.48 -10.28 -3.64
C HIS A 9 4.97 -10.00 -3.46
N GLN A 10 5.31 -8.81 -2.98
CA GLN A 10 6.67 -8.47 -2.57
C GLN A 10 6.86 -8.83 -1.10
N VAL A 11 7.79 -9.72 -0.80
CA VAL A 11 7.98 -10.31 0.54
C VAL A 11 9.29 -9.91 1.21
N GLY A 12 10.15 -9.18 0.53
CA GLY A 12 11.52 -8.92 0.93
C GLY A 12 12.45 -10.10 0.62
N ASN A 13 13.72 -9.81 0.35
CA ASN A 13 14.69 -10.84 -0.06
C ASN A 13 14.88 -11.92 1.01
N THR A 14 14.83 -11.54 2.28
CA THR A 14 15.00 -12.47 3.42
C THR A 14 13.89 -13.52 3.50
N ASN A 15 12.68 -13.18 3.05
CA ASN A 15 11.53 -14.07 3.18
C ASN A 15 11.22 -14.83 1.87
N LEU A 16 11.90 -14.52 0.78
CA LEU A 16 11.56 -15.03 -0.56
C LEU A 16 11.48 -16.56 -0.58
N ASP A 17 12.55 -17.24 -0.22
CA ASP A 17 12.64 -18.71 -0.25
C ASP A 17 11.57 -19.39 0.62
N THR A 18 11.30 -18.80 1.80
CA THR A 18 10.30 -19.33 2.73
C THR A 18 8.90 -19.20 2.16
N VAL A 19 8.57 -18.04 1.60
CA VAL A 19 7.23 -17.79 1.03
C VAL A 19 7.02 -18.57 -0.26
N GLU A 20 8.04 -18.70 -1.12
CA GLU A 20 7.96 -19.53 -2.32
C GLU A 20 7.69 -21.00 -2.01
N LYS A 21 8.43 -21.57 -1.05
CA LYS A 21 8.21 -22.95 -0.59
C LYS A 21 6.80 -23.14 -0.03
N LEU A 22 6.36 -22.22 0.82
CA LEU A 22 5.02 -22.28 1.40
C LEU A 22 3.93 -22.18 0.32
N ALA A 23 4.07 -21.22 -0.59
CA ALA A 23 3.15 -21.06 -1.71
C ALA A 23 3.09 -22.31 -2.61
N SER A 24 4.26 -22.89 -2.94
CA SER A 24 4.33 -24.10 -3.77
C SER A 24 3.58 -25.29 -3.17
N VAL A 25 3.51 -25.38 -1.84
CA VAL A 25 2.74 -26.42 -1.14
C VAL A 25 1.24 -26.09 -1.12
N ILE A 26 0.90 -24.86 -0.74
CA ILE A 26 -0.52 -24.46 -0.52
C ILE A 26 -1.32 -24.43 -1.83
N ILE A 27 -0.70 -23.95 -2.92
CA ILE A 27 -1.40 -23.79 -4.20
C ILE A 27 -1.00 -24.84 -5.25
N LYS A 28 -0.32 -25.93 -4.84
CA LYS A 28 0.21 -26.98 -5.73
C LYS A 28 -0.83 -27.48 -6.74
N ASP A 29 -1.99 -27.83 -6.24
CA ASP A 29 -3.06 -28.45 -7.04
C ASP A 29 -4.07 -27.42 -7.60
N SER A 30 -3.79 -26.12 -7.40
CA SER A 30 -4.64 -25.07 -7.94
C SER A 30 -4.43 -24.87 -9.44
N PRO A 31 -5.48 -24.89 -10.27
CA PRO A 31 -5.37 -24.57 -11.70
C PRO A 31 -5.01 -23.09 -11.93
N TYR A 32 -5.03 -22.28 -10.90
CA TYR A 32 -4.74 -20.85 -10.94
C TYR A 32 -3.42 -20.48 -10.26
N LYS A 33 -2.53 -21.44 -10.00
CA LYS A 33 -1.24 -21.23 -9.32
C LYS A 33 -0.39 -20.14 -9.98
N ASP A 34 -0.43 -20.03 -11.30
CA ASP A 34 0.33 -19.04 -12.06
C ASP A 34 -0.16 -17.60 -11.87
N ARG A 35 -1.30 -17.41 -11.22
CA ARG A 35 -1.83 -16.09 -10.86
C ARG A 35 -1.27 -15.54 -9.56
N TYR A 36 -0.44 -16.30 -8.85
CA TYR A 36 0.29 -15.83 -7.67
C TYR A 36 1.77 -15.75 -8.00
N ARG A 37 2.33 -14.56 -7.94
CA ARG A 37 3.73 -14.28 -8.22
C ARG A 37 4.39 -13.66 -7.01
N VAL A 38 5.47 -14.27 -6.53
CA VAL A 38 6.26 -13.79 -5.38
C VAL A 38 7.52 -13.11 -5.89
N PHE A 39 7.91 -12.03 -5.25
CA PHE A 39 9.13 -11.29 -5.53
C PHE A 39 9.82 -10.92 -4.22
N GLY A 40 11.15 -11.03 -4.17
CA GLY A 40 11.92 -10.54 -3.04
C GLY A 40 11.83 -9.02 -2.95
N TYR A 41 12.24 -8.34 -4.02
CA TYR A 41 12.17 -6.88 -4.14
C TYR A 41 11.84 -6.49 -5.59
N LEU A 42 10.94 -5.53 -5.72
CA LEU A 42 10.61 -4.91 -7.00
C LEU A 42 11.38 -3.60 -7.11
N ASN A 43 12.20 -3.45 -8.15
CA ASN A 43 12.84 -2.18 -8.44
C ASN A 43 11.80 -1.13 -8.88
N ASP A 44 12.20 0.13 -8.99
CA ASP A 44 11.30 1.25 -9.29
C ASP A 44 10.48 1.05 -10.57
N LEU A 45 11.10 0.49 -11.63
CA LEU A 45 10.40 0.23 -12.88
C LEU A 45 9.35 -0.86 -12.70
N SER A 46 9.72 -1.98 -12.08
CA SER A 46 8.83 -3.11 -11.82
C SER A 46 7.68 -2.72 -10.89
N LEU A 47 7.96 -1.87 -9.88
CA LEU A 47 6.95 -1.36 -8.97
C LEU A 47 5.94 -0.45 -9.69
N ARG A 48 6.43 0.46 -10.55
CA ARG A 48 5.57 1.33 -11.40
C ARG A 48 4.72 0.52 -12.37
N MET A 49 5.31 -0.48 -13.03
CA MET A 49 4.55 -1.37 -13.93
C MET A 49 3.48 -2.15 -13.17
N SER A 50 3.83 -2.69 -12.00
CA SER A 50 2.89 -3.41 -11.14
C SER A 50 1.75 -2.51 -10.66
N SER A 51 2.05 -1.26 -10.25
CA SER A 51 1.01 -0.31 -9.84
C SER A 51 0.09 0.07 -11.00
N GLY A 52 0.63 0.22 -12.22
CA GLY A 52 -0.14 0.57 -13.42
C GLY A 52 -1.19 -0.47 -13.83
N ILE A 53 -1.00 -1.74 -13.48
CA ILE A 53 -1.96 -2.83 -13.73
C ILE A 53 -2.77 -3.24 -12.51
N SER A 54 -2.47 -2.65 -11.33
CA SER A 54 -3.13 -3.00 -10.08
C SER A 54 -4.45 -2.25 -9.92
N ARG A 55 -5.43 -2.90 -9.29
CA ARG A 55 -6.69 -2.29 -8.87
C ARG A 55 -6.75 -2.03 -7.37
N LEU A 56 -5.96 -2.76 -6.60
CA LEU A 56 -5.91 -2.69 -5.14
C LEU A 56 -4.47 -2.92 -4.68
N VAL A 57 -4.04 -2.17 -3.68
CA VAL A 57 -2.75 -2.36 -3.00
C VAL A 57 -2.99 -2.74 -1.55
N ILE A 58 -2.24 -3.71 -1.05
CA ILE A 58 -2.19 -4.06 0.37
C ILE A 58 -0.80 -3.73 0.86
N SER A 59 -0.68 -2.90 1.89
CA SER A 59 0.63 -2.43 2.36
C SER A 59 0.64 -2.12 3.84
N ARG A 60 1.85 -2.03 4.40
CA ARG A 60 2.09 -1.37 5.69
C ARG A 60 1.94 0.14 5.56
N ALA A 61 1.82 0.85 6.70
CA ALA A 61 1.60 2.31 6.74
C ALA A 61 2.91 3.11 6.83
N GLY A 62 3.97 2.66 6.17
CA GLY A 62 5.22 3.40 6.00
C GLY A 62 5.10 4.50 4.95
N SER A 63 6.26 4.94 4.40
CA SER A 63 6.31 5.94 3.32
C SER A 63 5.57 5.50 2.04
N THR A 64 5.40 4.21 1.82
CA THR A 64 4.70 3.64 0.67
C THR A 64 3.26 4.16 0.51
N ILE A 65 2.61 4.64 1.58
CA ILE A 65 1.27 5.27 1.46
C ILE A 65 1.28 6.49 0.53
N PHE A 66 2.38 7.24 0.47
CA PHE A 66 2.51 8.40 -0.42
C PHE A 66 2.66 7.98 -1.88
N GLU A 67 3.32 6.85 -2.14
CA GLU A 67 3.42 6.25 -3.46
C GLU A 67 2.05 5.73 -3.92
N ILE A 68 1.33 5.01 -3.05
CA ILE A 68 -0.04 4.53 -3.32
C ILE A 68 -0.97 5.70 -3.63
N ALA A 69 -0.84 6.80 -2.89
CA ALA A 69 -1.61 8.01 -3.13
C ALA A 69 -1.29 8.63 -4.49
N ALA A 70 0.00 8.70 -4.86
CA ALA A 70 0.44 9.18 -6.17
C ALA A 70 -0.11 8.32 -7.33
N TRP A 71 -0.20 7.00 -7.14
CA TRP A 71 -0.81 6.10 -8.11
C TRP A 71 -2.34 6.21 -8.17
N GLY A 72 -2.96 6.80 -7.15
CA GLY A 72 -4.41 6.93 -7.03
C GLY A 72 -5.10 5.57 -6.89
N LEU A 73 -4.49 4.63 -6.19
CA LEU A 73 -5.00 3.27 -6.02
C LEU A 73 -5.77 3.10 -4.71
N PRO A 74 -6.90 2.38 -4.72
CA PRO A 74 -7.52 1.86 -3.51
C PRO A 74 -6.55 1.01 -2.73
N SER A 75 -6.63 1.05 -1.40
CA SER A 75 -5.72 0.26 -0.59
C SER A 75 -6.31 -0.28 0.70
N ILE A 76 -5.73 -1.40 1.15
CA ILE A 76 -5.89 -1.91 2.52
C ILE A 76 -4.55 -1.66 3.21
N ILE A 77 -4.57 -0.88 4.27
CA ILE A 77 -3.39 -0.51 5.02
C ILE A 77 -3.38 -1.24 6.36
N ILE A 78 -2.27 -1.95 6.61
CA ILE A 78 -2.07 -2.77 7.80
C ILE A 78 -0.90 -2.17 8.59
N PRO A 79 -1.14 -1.23 9.53
CA PRO A 79 -0.08 -0.65 10.33
C PRO A 79 0.57 -1.70 11.25
N ILE A 80 1.88 -1.59 11.46
CA ILE A 80 2.60 -2.40 12.45
C ILE A 80 2.22 -1.91 13.83
N THR A 81 1.89 -2.84 14.74
CA THR A 81 1.44 -2.54 16.11
C THR A 81 2.54 -1.86 16.93
N ASP A 82 3.80 -2.33 16.81
CA ASP A 82 4.95 -1.87 17.59
C ASP A 82 5.83 -0.87 16.82
N SER A 83 5.23 0.01 16.02
CA SER A 83 5.99 1.05 15.35
C SER A 83 6.43 2.13 16.34
N SER A 84 7.71 2.54 16.28
CA SER A 84 8.25 3.61 17.12
C SER A 84 7.33 4.84 17.08
N GLY A 85 6.87 5.31 18.26
CA GLY A 85 5.99 6.48 18.38
C GLY A 85 4.62 6.37 17.69
N ASP A 86 4.15 5.15 17.41
CA ASP A 86 2.85 4.90 16.76
C ASP A 86 2.68 5.54 15.36
N HIS A 87 3.82 5.78 14.67
CA HIS A 87 3.81 6.50 13.40
C HIS A 87 2.98 5.80 12.32
N GLN A 88 3.08 4.48 12.21
CA GLN A 88 2.34 3.76 11.17
C GLN A 88 0.84 3.82 11.40
N ARG A 89 0.40 3.71 12.65
CA ARG A 89 -1.03 3.83 12.98
C ARG A 89 -1.55 5.22 12.65
N LYS A 90 -0.84 6.28 13.05
CA LYS A 90 -1.17 7.67 12.73
C LYS A 90 -1.25 7.90 11.21
N ASN A 91 -0.28 7.40 10.47
CA ASN A 91 -0.25 7.48 9.00
C ASN A 91 -1.48 6.79 8.39
N ALA A 92 -1.77 5.55 8.80
CA ALA A 92 -2.89 4.77 8.28
C ALA A 92 -4.24 5.49 8.49
N PHE A 93 -4.50 5.97 9.72
CA PHE A 93 -5.76 6.66 10.01
C PHE A 93 -5.84 8.04 9.37
N ASN A 94 -4.73 8.77 9.25
CA ASN A 94 -4.71 10.01 8.51
C ASN A 94 -5.07 9.78 7.03
N TYR A 95 -4.49 8.78 6.39
CA TYR A 95 -4.81 8.41 5.02
C TYR A 95 -6.27 7.95 4.85
N ALA A 96 -6.78 7.20 5.81
CA ALA A 96 -8.18 6.75 5.83
C ALA A 96 -9.20 7.90 5.94
N ARG A 97 -8.86 9.01 6.60
CA ARG A 97 -9.73 10.21 6.68
C ARG A 97 -10.05 10.80 5.31
N PHE A 98 -9.18 10.63 4.35
CA PHE A 98 -9.42 11.02 2.96
C PHE A 98 -10.32 10.02 2.20
N GLY A 99 -10.70 8.92 2.84
CA GLY A 99 -11.45 7.84 2.20
C GLY A 99 -10.62 7.01 1.21
N ALA A 100 -9.28 7.06 1.33
CA ALA A 100 -8.35 6.45 0.40
C ALA A 100 -8.08 4.97 0.67
N CYS A 101 -8.30 4.51 1.89
CA CYS A 101 -7.99 3.14 2.30
C CYS A 101 -8.97 2.62 3.35
N THR A 102 -8.98 1.28 3.47
CA THR A 102 -9.45 0.59 4.67
C THR A 102 -8.26 0.30 5.55
N VAL A 103 -8.37 0.54 6.86
CA VAL A 103 -7.33 0.17 7.83
C VAL A 103 -7.73 -1.14 8.51
N VAL A 104 -6.84 -2.10 8.50
CA VAL A 104 -6.95 -3.35 9.25
C VAL A 104 -5.79 -3.40 10.24
N GLU A 105 -6.07 -3.20 11.53
CA GLU A 105 -5.04 -3.30 12.56
C GLU A 105 -4.49 -4.74 12.64
N GLU A 106 -3.20 -4.88 12.87
CA GLU A 106 -2.51 -6.18 12.84
C GLU A 106 -3.14 -7.20 13.80
N ASN A 107 -3.61 -6.75 14.98
CA ASN A 107 -4.29 -7.61 15.95
C ASN A 107 -5.65 -8.16 15.45
N ASN A 108 -6.25 -7.50 14.47
CA ASN A 108 -7.51 -7.90 13.86
C ASN A 108 -7.31 -8.63 12.51
N LEU A 109 -6.05 -8.76 12.09
CA LEU A 109 -5.73 -9.38 10.81
C LEU A 109 -5.94 -10.89 10.86
N SER A 110 -6.84 -11.37 10.03
CA SER A 110 -7.01 -12.80 9.75
C SER A 110 -7.23 -13.01 8.26
N PRO A 111 -7.00 -14.22 7.73
CA PRO A 111 -7.30 -14.52 6.33
C PRO A 111 -8.73 -14.19 5.95
N HIS A 112 -9.69 -14.43 6.84
CA HIS A 112 -11.10 -14.12 6.60
C HIS A 112 -11.36 -12.62 6.48
N VAL A 113 -10.86 -11.83 7.41
CA VAL A 113 -10.98 -10.36 7.39
C VAL A 113 -10.35 -9.79 6.14
N LEU A 114 -9.13 -10.21 5.80
CA LEU A 114 -8.42 -9.70 4.62
C LEU A 114 -9.17 -10.04 3.33
N ILE A 115 -9.64 -11.28 3.17
CA ILE A 115 -10.40 -11.70 2.00
C ILE A 115 -11.73 -10.94 1.89
N SER A 116 -12.41 -10.71 3.01
CA SER A 116 -13.66 -9.94 3.07
C SER A 116 -13.46 -8.51 2.60
N GLU A 117 -12.44 -7.80 3.11
CA GLU A 117 -12.15 -6.42 2.70
C GLU A 117 -11.70 -6.33 1.24
N ILE A 118 -10.88 -7.29 0.75
CA ILE A 118 -10.52 -7.36 -0.67
C ILE A 118 -11.79 -7.47 -1.53
N LYS A 119 -12.67 -8.43 -1.24
CA LYS A 119 -13.90 -8.62 -2.02
C LYS A 119 -14.79 -7.39 -1.98
N LYS A 120 -14.99 -6.81 -0.81
CA LYS A 120 -15.81 -5.60 -0.62
C LYS A 120 -15.33 -4.45 -1.51
N ILE A 121 -14.02 -4.20 -1.58
CA ILE A 121 -13.46 -3.14 -2.42
C ILE A 121 -13.57 -3.52 -3.90
N MET A 122 -13.12 -4.72 -4.27
CA MET A 122 -13.00 -5.15 -5.66
C MET A 122 -14.36 -5.42 -6.34
N GLU A 123 -15.41 -5.72 -5.57
CA GLU A 123 -16.74 -6.03 -6.08
C GLU A 123 -17.71 -4.84 -5.96
N THR A 124 -17.26 -3.70 -5.38
CA THR A 124 -18.08 -2.49 -5.22
C THR A 124 -17.47 -1.32 -5.98
N ALA A 125 -17.85 -1.14 -7.23
CA ALA A 125 -17.28 -0.09 -8.10
C ALA A 125 -17.36 1.33 -7.50
N VAL A 126 -18.45 1.65 -6.80
CA VAL A 126 -18.61 2.95 -6.13
C VAL A 126 -17.59 3.15 -5.01
N LEU A 127 -17.29 2.09 -4.24
CA LEU A 127 -16.28 2.14 -3.19
C LEU A 127 -14.88 2.28 -3.79
N GLU A 128 -14.57 1.51 -4.83
CA GLU A 128 -13.29 1.61 -5.55
C GLU A 128 -13.05 3.03 -6.07
N ASP A 129 -14.04 3.64 -6.74
CA ASP A 129 -13.93 5.02 -7.26
C ASP A 129 -13.78 6.05 -6.13
N LYS A 130 -14.54 5.92 -5.04
CA LYS A 130 -14.39 6.76 -3.86
C LYS A 130 -12.97 6.70 -3.29
N MET A 131 -12.40 5.50 -3.17
CA MET A 131 -11.06 5.33 -2.65
C MET A 131 -9.99 5.91 -3.59
N ARG A 132 -10.15 5.77 -4.91
CA ARG A 132 -9.28 6.40 -5.90
C ARG A 132 -9.27 7.93 -5.79
N LYS A 133 -10.43 8.53 -5.63
CA LYS A 133 -10.57 9.98 -5.41
C LYS A 133 -9.92 10.40 -4.09
N GLY A 134 -10.14 9.64 -3.02
CA GLY A 134 -9.52 9.86 -1.72
C GLY A 134 -7.99 9.83 -1.78
N ALA A 135 -7.42 8.84 -2.47
CA ALA A 135 -5.99 8.73 -2.67
C ALA A 135 -5.41 9.95 -3.41
N LYS A 136 -6.06 10.38 -4.49
CA LYS A 136 -5.66 11.58 -5.24
C LYS A 136 -5.74 12.85 -4.39
N ASN A 137 -6.75 12.99 -3.53
CA ASN A 137 -6.91 14.14 -2.64
C ASN A 137 -5.86 14.18 -1.53
N PHE A 138 -5.32 13.04 -1.13
CA PHE A 138 -4.22 12.96 -0.17
C PHE A 138 -2.86 13.28 -0.80
N TYR A 139 -2.71 13.08 -2.11
CA TYR A 139 -1.44 13.28 -2.80
C TYR A 139 -1.11 14.75 -2.98
N HIS A 140 0.11 15.13 -2.57
CA HIS A 140 0.65 16.49 -2.72
C HIS A 140 1.89 16.47 -3.63
N PRO A 141 1.74 16.70 -4.94
CA PRO A 141 2.85 16.63 -5.90
C PRO A 141 3.96 17.63 -5.62
N ASP A 142 3.62 18.79 -5.04
CA ASP A 142 4.55 19.88 -4.77
C ASP A 142 5.14 19.87 -3.34
N ALA A 143 4.95 18.79 -2.58
CA ALA A 143 5.40 18.72 -1.18
C ALA A 143 6.89 19.02 -1.02
N ALA A 144 7.75 18.41 -1.83
CA ALA A 144 9.20 18.64 -1.78
C ALA A 144 9.56 20.10 -2.07
N ARG A 145 8.92 20.73 -3.06
CA ARG A 145 9.12 22.14 -3.41
C ARG A 145 8.68 23.06 -2.29
N THR A 146 7.53 22.77 -1.67
CA THR A 146 6.99 23.55 -0.54
C THR A 146 7.91 23.49 0.66
N ILE A 147 8.44 22.31 1.00
CA ILE A 147 9.39 22.13 2.08
C ILE A 147 10.70 22.87 1.77
N ALA A 148 11.25 22.73 0.57
CA ALA A 148 12.48 23.43 0.18
C ALA A 148 12.34 24.97 0.28
N LYS A 149 11.22 25.52 -0.20
CA LYS A 149 10.94 26.95 -0.06
C LYS A 149 10.86 27.39 1.40
N GLY A 150 10.20 26.60 2.26
CA GLY A 150 10.12 26.90 3.70
C GLY A 150 11.48 26.91 4.37
N ILE A 151 12.35 25.93 4.06
CA ILE A 151 13.73 25.87 4.59
C ILE A 151 14.52 27.10 4.16
N ILE A 152 14.47 27.46 2.86
CA ILE A 152 15.19 28.64 2.35
C ILE A 152 14.70 29.92 3.01
N SER A 153 13.38 30.10 3.17
CA SER A 153 12.79 31.28 3.84
C SER A 153 13.32 31.44 5.27
N ILE A 154 13.32 30.34 6.05
CA ILE A 154 13.82 30.34 7.42
C ILE A 154 15.33 30.68 7.46
N ALA A 155 16.12 30.12 6.56
CA ALA A 155 17.56 30.38 6.49
C ALA A 155 17.83 31.88 6.22
N LEU A 156 17.15 32.47 5.23
CA LEU A 156 17.31 33.89 4.88
C LEU A 156 16.84 34.85 5.96
N GLU A 157 15.81 34.52 6.73
CA GLU A 157 15.35 35.31 7.87
C GLU A 157 16.41 35.37 9.00
N HIS A 158 17.20 34.30 9.15
CA HIS A 158 18.29 34.26 10.14
C HIS A 158 19.55 35.02 9.73
N GLU A 159 19.80 35.15 8.41
CA GLU A 159 20.96 35.95 7.91
C GLU A 159 20.71 37.46 7.98
N SER A 160 19.45 37.89 8.08
CA SER A 160 19.08 39.31 8.11
C SER A 160 18.98 39.91 9.54
N ARG A 161 19.38 39.14 10.54
CA ARG A 161 19.50 39.58 11.95
C ARG A 161 20.96 39.61 12.38
#